data_3f4b0c591983ab33cf051ba92edc2325
#
_entry.id   3f4b0c591983ab33cf051ba92edc2325
#
_cell.length_a   1.000
_cell.length_b   1.000
_cell.length_c   1.000
_cell.angle_alpha   90.00
_cell.angle_beta   90.00
_cell.angle_gamma   90.00
#
_symmetry.space_group_name_H-M   'P 1'
#
loop_
_entity.id
_entity.type
_entity.pdbx_description
1 polymer ?
#
loop_
_entity_poly.entity_id
_entity_poly.type
_entity_poly.pdbx_seq_one_letter_code
_entity_poly.pdbx_strand_id
1 'polypeptide(L)'
;AACALTEALQLVPFDDNTETALLESYAQCLYQHTADIALYPSKGLLLNVDKMLRLYGGLQNYWRLLEQQLTQFNTQYNAACGSTVNMAKVVATSGITLITDDYQQQRDALARLPVASLTLPEKVTTSFTRVGIGTIGSLLQIPLAELAQRFDKSVVNFMAEMLGDIPTKVCWVTPSVSF
;
A
#
# COMPACT_ATOMS: atom_id res chain seq x y z
N ALA A 1 13.13 -23.49 16.18
CA ALA A 1 14.26 -23.84 15.31
C ALA A 1 15.27 -22.69 15.17
N ALA A 2 14.83 -21.41 15.02
CA ALA A 2 15.72 -20.26 14.87
C ALA A 2 16.61 -19.99 16.11
N CYS A 3 16.05 -20.15 17.33
CA CYS A 3 16.80 -19.96 18.58
C CYS A 3 17.92 -20.99 18.81
N ALA A 4 17.90 -22.11 18.11
CA ALA A 4 18.96 -23.13 18.22
C ALA A 4 20.22 -22.78 17.42
N LEU A 5 20.18 -21.76 16.60
CA LEU A 5 21.26 -21.35 15.69
C LEU A 5 22.06 -20.16 16.20
N THR A 6 21.58 -19.42 17.22
CA THR A 6 22.26 -18.21 17.72
C THR A 6 21.89 -17.98 19.19
N GLU A 7 22.85 -18.03 20.11
CA GLU A 7 22.65 -17.79 21.54
C GLU A 7 22.22 -16.34 21.87
N ALA A 8 22.39 -15.40 20.94
CA ALA A 8 22.06 -13.99 21.11
C ALA A 8 20.66 -13.61 20.57
N LEU A 9 19.84 -14.56 20.11
CA LEU A 9 18.52 -14.27 19.54
C LEU A 9 17.50 -14.06 20.67
N GLN A 10 17.05 -12.82 20.81
CA GLN A 10 15.96 -12.48 21.72
C GLN A 10 14.64 -12.52 20.94
N LEU A 11 13.73 -13.41 21.32
CA LEU A 11 12.38 -13.48 20.77
C LEU A 11 11.49 -12.53 21.57
N VAL A 12 10.97 -11.51 20.91
CA VAL A 12 9.94 -10.63 21.45
C VAL A 12 8.62 -11.01 20.77
N PRO A 13 7.55 -11.30 21.56
CA PRO A 13 6.24 -11.58 20.96
C PRO A 13 5.76 -10.35 20.20
N PHE A 14 5.12 -10.58 19.06
CA PHE A 14 4.48 -9.53 18.30
C PHE A 14 3.25 -9.02 19.07
N ASP A 15 3.10 -7.69 19.17
CA ASP A 15 1.98 -7.05 19.85
C ASP A 15 1.26 -6.10 18.90
N ASP A 16 0.10 -6.53 18.42
CA ASP A 16 -0.77 -5.78 17.51
C ASP A 16 -1.19 -4.42 18.11
N ASN A 17 -1.35 -4.31 19.42
CA ASN A 17 -1.78 -3.07 20.07
C ASN A 17 -0.65 -2.03 20.03
N THR A 18 0.56 -2.46 20.32
CA THR A 18 1.75 -1.57 20.26
C THR A 18 1.99 -1.09 18.84
N GLU A 19 1.86 -1.97 17.84
CA GLU A 19 1.99 -1.57 16.43
C GLU A 19 0.91 -0.57 16.02
N THR A 20 -0.34 -0.83 16.38
CA THR A 20 -1.45 0.08 16.06
C THR A 20 -1.24 1.44 16.72
N ALA A 21 -0.88 1.49 18.00
CA ALA A 21 -0.59 2.74 18.70
C ALA A 21 0.57 3.52 18.05
N LEU A 22 1.59 2.83 17.56
CA LEU A 22 2.69 3.44 16.83
C LEU A 22 2.21 4.04 15.49
N LEU A 23 1.42 3.33 14.71
CA LEU A 23 0.84 3.83 13.47
C LEU A 23 -0.08 5.03 13.73
N GLU A 24 -0.86 5.02 14.81
CA GLU A 24 -1.69 6.16 15.23
C GLU A 24 -0.83 7.38 15.57
N SER A 25 0.29 7.19 16.25
CA SER A 25 1.22 8.30 16.57
C SER A 25 1.82 8.92 15.30
N TYR A 26 2.18 8.11 14.31
CA TYR A 26 2.64 8.57 13.01
C TYR A 26 1.52 9.31 12.24
N ALA A 27 0.31 8.75 12.25
CA ALA A 27 -0.84 9.39 11.63
C ALA A 27 -1.12 10.76 12.24
N GLN A 28 -1.07 10.88 13.57
CA GLN A 28 -1.26 12.15 14.28
C GLN A 28 -0.20 13.20 13.91
N CYS A 29 1.06 12.81 13.76
CA CYS A 29 2.12 13.69 13.32
C CYS A 29 1.88 14.17 11.88
N LEU A 30 1.53 13.26 10.97
CA LEU A 30 1.30 13.58 9.57
C LEU A 30 -0.02 14.33 9.33
N TYR A 31 -0.95 14.30 10.29
CA TYR A 31 -2.24 14.97 10.18
C TYR A 31 -2.13 16.51 10.02
N GLN A 32 -1.02 17.10 10.46
CA GLN A 32 -0.73 18.52 10.21
C GLN A 32 -0.58 18.86 8.73
N HIS A 33 -0.32 17.85 7.90
CA HIS A 33 -0.02 17.99 6.48
C HIS A 33 -1.10 17.41 5.56
N THR A 34 -1.93 16.50 6.06
CA THR A 34 -3.10 15.96 5.34
C THR A 34 -4.15 15.47 6.33
N ALA A 35 -5.42 15.79 6.05
CA ALA A 35 -6.53 15.35 6.89
C ALA A 35 -7.01 13.93 6.57
N ASP A 36 -6.77 13.45 5.37
CA ASP A 36 -7.26 12.18 4.87
C ASP A 36 -6.19 11.10 5.07
N ILE A 37 -6.10 10.57 6.30
CA ILE A 37 -5.19 9.46 6.66
C ILE A 37 -6.02 8.24 7.06
N ALA A 38 -5.63 7.06 6.59
CA ALA A 38 -6.18 5.80 7.05
C ALA A 38 -5.07 4.87 7.53
N LEU A 39 -5.35 4.14 8.61
CA LEU A 39 -4.49 3.06 9.07
C LEU A 39 -4.65 1.86 8.15
N TYR A 40 -3.53 1.28 7.78
CA TYR A 40 -3.47 -0.02 7.14
C TYR A 40 -2.77 -0.97 8.12
N PRO A 41 -3.56 -1.66 8.97
CA PRO A 41 -3.02 -2.43 10.09
C PRO A 41 -1.93 -3.40 9.66
N SER A 42 -0.88 -3.52 10.46
CA SER A 42 0.32 -4.35 10.21
C SER A 42 1.06 -4.05 8.91
N LYS A 43 0.78 -2.90 8.28
CA LYS A 43 1.41 -2.52 7.01
C LYS A 43 1.87 -1.06 6.96
N GLY A 44 1.08 -0.12 7.48
CA GLY A 44 1.45 1.29 7.46
C GLY A 44 0.26 2.25 7.38
N LEU A 45 0.48 3.37 6.73
CA LEU A 45 -0.49 4.44 6.56
C LEU A 45 -0.84 4.64 5.08
N LEU A 46 -2.08 5.00 4.83
CA LEU A 46 -2.56 5.45 3.54
C LEU A 46 -2.94 6.94 3.65
N LEU A 47 -2.41 7.76 2.78
CA LEU A 47 -2.68 9.19 2.73
C LEU A 47 -3.35 9.55 1.40
N ASN A 48 -4.46 10.30 1.46
CA ASN A 48 -4.99 10.96 0.28
C ASN A 48 -4.34 12.33 0.14
N VAL A 49 -3.51 12.49 -0.87
CA VAL A 49 -2.68 13.68 -1.06
C VAL A 49 -3.20 14.64 -2.14
N ASP A 50 -4.24 14.27 -2.85
CA ASP A 50 -4.72 14.94 -4.06
C ASP A 50 -4.96 16.45 -3.86
N LYS A 51 -5.65 16.80 -2.77
CA LYS A 51 -5.94 18.20 -2.42
C LYS A 51 -4.69 18.97 -1.97
N MET A 52 -3.68 18.26 -1.47
CA MET A 52 -2.47 18.85 -0.91
C MET A 52 -1.47 19.26 -1.98
N LEU A 53 -1.46 18.57 -3.13
CA LEU A 53 -0.49 18.82 -4.21
C LEU A 53 -0.53 20.27 -4.69
N ARG A 54 -1.73 20.86 -4.81
CA ARG A 54 -1.86 22.28 -5.19
C ARG A 54 -1.32 23.22 -4.14
N LEU A 55 -1.58 22.94 -2.86
CA LEU A 55 -1.16 23.76 -1.74
C LEU A 55 0.37 23.82 -1.60
N TYR A 56 1.04 22.69 -1.83
CA TYR A 56 2.48 22.55 -1.65
C TYR A 56 3.29 22.70 -2.96
N GLY A 57 2.64 23.03 -4.07
CA GLY A 57 3.32 23.25 -5.36
C GLY A 57 3.85 21.97 -6.01
N GLY A 58 3.11 20.87 -5.86
CA GLY A 58 3.37 19.59 -6.50
C GLY A 58 3.88 18.48 -5.57
N LEU A 59 3.87 17.25 -6.10
CA LEU A 59 4.17 16.04 -5.33
C LEU A 59 5.57 16.06 -4.70
N GLN A 60 6.58 16.50 -5.43
CA GLN A 60 7.98 16.45 -4.94
C GLN A 60 8.22 17.37 -3.75
N ASN A 61 7.59 18.56 -3.74
CA ASN A 61 7.68 19.48 -2.61
C ASN A 61 6.93 18.94 -1.39
N TYR A 62 5.74 18.39 -1.64
CA TYR A 62 4.94 17.79 -0.59
C TYR A 62 5.63 16.56 0.01
N TRP A 63 6.22 15.70 -0.82
CA TRP A 63 6.96 14.54 -0.36
C TRP A 63 8.14 14.91 0.54
N ARG A 64 8.96 15.91 0.16
CA ARG A 64 10.07 16.37 1.01
C ARG A 64 9.62 16.78 2.41
N LEU A 65 8.46 17.42 2.49
CA LEU A 65 7.88 17.83 3.77
C LEU A 65 7.45 16.60 4.61
N LEU A 66 6.78 15.62 4.00
CA LEU A 66 6.40 14.38 4.68
C LEU A 66 7.65 13.60 5.12
N GLU A 67 8.65 13.50 4.27
CA GLU A 67 9.91 12.79 4.54
C GLU A 67 10.64 13.41 5.73
N GLN A 68 10.70 14.74 5.83
CA GLN A 68 11.26 15.43 7.00
C GLN A 68 10.54 15.05 8.30
N GLN A 69 9.22 14.92 8.28
CA GLN A 69 8.46 14.48 9.43
C GLN A 69 8.73 13.01 9.77
N LEU A 70 8.76 12.14 8.76
CA LEU A 70 9.02 10.72 8.94
C LEU A 70 10.42 10.40 9.46
N THR A 71 11.41 11.22 9.10
CA THR A 71 12.80 11.07 9.58
C THR A 71 12.90 11.16 11.11
N GLN A 72 12.00 11.90 11.76
CA GLN A 72 11.99 12.05 13.23
C GLN A 72 11.71 10.73 13.96
N PHE A 73 11.06 9.78 13.29
CA PHE A 73 10.69 8.50 13.90
C PHE A 73 11.78 7.44 13.84
N ASN A 74 12.89 7.71 13.15
CA ASN A 74 13.99 6.76 12.98
C ASN A 74 13.54 5.33 12.57
N THR A 75 12.52 5.26 11.71
CA THR A 75 11.90 4.03 11.24
C THR A 75 12.19 3.82 9.76
N GLN A 76 12.50 2.60 9.37
CA GLN A 76 12.61 2.24 7.96
C GLN A 76 11.20 2.05 7.38
N TYR A 77 10.96 2.66 6.23
CA TYR A 77 9.68 2.57 5.54
C TYR A 77 9.87 2.53 4.01
N ASN A 78 8.87 2.02 3.33
CA ASN A 78 8.72 2.17 1.88
C ASN A 78 7.52 3.08 1.63
N ALA A 79 7.60 3.92 0.61
CA ALA A 79 6.51 4.81 0.25
C ALA A 79 6.24 4.76 -1.25
N ALA A 80 4.99 4.64 -1.64
CA ALA A 80 4.62 4.63 -3.04
C ALA A 80 3.36 5.46 -3.29
N CYS A 81 3.37 6.20 -4.38
CA CYS A 81 2.19 6.83 -4.94
C CYS A 81 1.49 5.88 -5.90
N GLY A 82 0.16 5.97 -5.95
CA GLY A 82 -0.66 5.23 -6.88
C GLY A 82 -1.93 6.00 -7.19
N SER A 83 -2.39 5.92 -8.43
CA SER A 83 -3.66 6.53 -8.87
C SER A 83 -4.87 5.86 -8.20
N THR A 84 -4.67 4.67 -7.65
CA THR A 84 -5.65 3.95 -6.84
C THR A 84 -5.01 3.48 -5.53
N VAL A 85 -5.86 3.24 -4.54
CA VAL A 85 -5.46 2.74 -3.23
C VAL A 85 -4.73 1.39 -3.34
N ASN A 86 -5.27 0.47 -4.13
CA ASN A 86 -4.70 -0.86 -4.29
C ASN A 86 -3.35 -0.81 -5.04
N MET A 87 -3.19 0.09 -6.00
CA MET A 87 -1.92 0.30 -6.70
C MET A 87 -0.84 0.78 -5.72
N ALA A 88 -1.12 1.85 -4.96
CA ALA A 88 -0.19 2.37 -3.97
C ALA A 88 0.21 1.31 -2.93
N LYS A 89 -0.77 0.58 -2.38
CA LYS A 89 -0.53 -0.49 -1.39
C LYS A 89 0.38 -1.60 -1.93
N VAL A 90 0.08 -2.12 -3.12
CA VAL A 90 0.85 -3.23 -3.70
C VAL A 90 2.29 -2.82 -3.98
N VAL A 91 2.52 -1.63 -4.52
CA VAL A 91 3.88 -1.16 -4.80
C VAL A 91 4.66 -0.93 -3.50
N ALA A 92 4.08 -0.24 -2.52
CA ALA A 92 4.76 0.02 -1.24
C ALA A 92 5.08 -1.27 -0.47
N THR A 93 4.14 -2.22 -0.39
CA THR A 93 4.34 -3.50 0.32
C THR A 93 5.32 -4.43 -0.39
N SER A 94 5.60 -4.19 -1.67
CA SER A 94 6.64 -4.93 -2.41
C SER A 94 8.06 -4.41 -2.16
N GLY A 95 8.24 -3.46 -1.24
CA GLY A 95 9.56 -2.91 -0.89
C GLY A 95 10.07 -1.86 -1.88
N ILE A 96 9.23 -1.36 -2.76
CA ILE A 96 9.59 -0.35 -3.76
C ILE A 96 9.16 1.04 -3.25
N THR A 97 10.12 1.97 -3.22
CA THR A 97 9.81 3.39 -3.03
C THR A 97 9.59 4.04 -4.40
N LEU A 98 8.37 4.59 -4.61
CA LEU A 98 7.97 5.20 -5.87
C LEU A 98 7.17 6.48 -5.62
N ILE A 99 7.80 7.63 -5.73
CA ILE A 99 7.18 8.95 -5.53
C ILE A 99 7.03 9.64 -6.87
N THR A 100 5.92 9.38 -7.52
CA THR A 100 5.57 9.95 -8.84
C THR A 100 4.06 10.12 -8.96
N ASP A 101 3.61 11.18 -9.61
CA ASP A 101 2.23 11.44 -10.04
C ASP A 101 1.99 11.02 -11.50
N ASP A 102 3.01 10.53 -12.18
CA ASP A 102 2.91 9.98 -13.52
C ASP A 102 2.25 8.60 -13.48
N TYR A 103 1.03 8.53 -14.01
CA TYR A 103 0.24 7.28 -14.06
C TYR A 103 0.97 6.16 -14.81
N GLN A 104 1.71 6.49 -15.89
CA GLN A 104 2.41 5.46 -16.66
C GLN A 104 3.55 4.85 -15.85
N GLN A 105 4.32 5.66 -15.14
CA GLN A 105 5.38 5.17 -14.27
C GLN A 105 4.83 4.30 -13.14
N GLN A 106 3.69 4.71 -12.53
CA GLN A 106 3.02 3.92 -11.50
C GLN A 106 2.58 2.55 -12.05
N ARG A 107 1.96 2.56 -13.24
CA ARG A 107 1.49 1.35 -13.91
C ARG A 107 2.63 0.42 -14.33
N ASP A 108 3.73 0.98 -14.83
CA ASP A 108 4.91 0.21 -15.24
C ASP A 108 5.59 -0.46 -14.03
N ALA A 109 5.69 0.26 -12.91
CA ALA A 109 6.21 -0.31 -11.66
C ALA A 109 5.33 -1.45 -11.16
N LEU A 110 4.01 -1.25 -11.14
CA LEU A 110 3.04 -2.28 -10.76
C LEU A 110 3.13 -3.51 -11.69
N ALA A 111 3.21 -3.30 -13.00
CA ALA A 111 3.19 -4.37 -14.00
C ALA A 111 4.38 -5.33 -13.88
N ARG A 112 5.52 -4.85 -13.39
CA ARG A 112 6.74 -5.66 -13.20
C ARG A 112 6.66 -6.57 -11.98
N LEU A 113 5.76 -6.30 -11.03
CA LEU A 113 5.63 -7.09 -9.82
C LEU A 113 5.04 -8.47 -10.09
N PRO A 114 5.47 -9.50 -9.33
CA PRO A 114 4.86 -10.81 -9.42
C PRO A 114 3.42 -10.78 -8.90
N VAL A 115 2.55 -11.64 -9.42
CA VAL A 115 1.15 -11.75 -8.95
C VAL A 115 1.05 -12.14 -7.47
N ALA A 116 2.09 -12.75 -6.92
CA ALA A 116 2.20 -13.05 -5.49
C ALA A 116 2.24 -11.80 -4.59
N SER A 117 2.58 -10.63 -5.14
CA SER A 117 2.55 -9.34 -4.43
C SER A 117 1.12 -8.81 -4.21
N LEU A 118 0.13 -9.37 -4.90
CA LEU A 118 -1.27 -8.98 -4.71
C LEU A 118 -1.79 -9.45 -3.35
N THR A 119 -2.54 -8.59 -2.69
CA THR A 119 -3.22 -8.90 -1.42
C THR A 119 -4.48 -9.75 -1.71
N LEU A 120 -4.27 -10.89 -2.34
CA LEU A 120 -5.30 -11.87 -2.67
C LEU A 120 -5.01 -13.19 -1.93
N PRO A 121 -6.02 -14.05 -1.72
CA PRO A 121 -5.79 -15.37 -1.13
C PRO A 121 -4.74 -16.18 -1.91
N GLU A 122 -3.87 -16.89 -1.22
CA GLU A 122 -2.78 -17.67 -1.80
C GLU A 122 -3.25 -18.65 -2.90
N LYS A 123 -4.44 -19.24 -2.72
CA LYS A 123 -5.06 -20.11 -3.71
C LYS A 123 -5.27 -19.40 -5.06
N VAL A 124 -5.61 -18.12 -5.04
CA VAL A 124 -5.86 -17.32 -6.23
C VAL A 124 -4.53 -16.99 -6.92
N THR A 125 -3.55 -16.49 -6.17
CA THR A 125 -2.22 -16.16 -6.73
C THR A 125 -1.52 -17.40 -7.29
N THR A 126 -1.64 -18.54 -6.62
CA THR A 126 -1.16 -19.83 -7.14
C THR A 126 -1.89 -20.25 -8.41
N SER A 127 -3.19 -20.02 -8.51
CA SER A 127 -3.96 -20.33 -9.73
C SER A 127 -3.51 -19.49 -10.92
N PHE A 128 -3.19 -18.21 -10.72
CA PHE A 128 -2.59 -17.37 -11.75
C PHE A 128 -1.27 -17.95 -12.26
N THR A 129 -0.39 -18.31 -11.36
CA THR A 129 0.92 -18.90 -11.72
C THR A 129 0.77 -20.21 -12.50
N ARG A 130 -0.19 -21.07 -12.12
CA ARG A 130 -0.45 -22.35 -12.82
C ARG A 130 -0.89 -22.16 -14.26
N VAL A 131 -1.59 -21.07 -14.58
CA VAL A 131 -2.02 -20.76 -15.96
C VAL A 131 -1.02 -19.85 -16.69
N GLY A 132 0.20 -19.70 -16.15
CA GLY A 132 1.28 -18.94 -16.79
C GLY A 132 1.24 -17.43 -16.55
N ILE A 133 0.37 -16.94 -15.68
CA ILE A 133 0.29 -15.51 -15.32
C ILE A 133 1.25 -15.27 -14.14
N GLY A 134 2.48 -14.87 -14.44
CA GLY A 134 3.53 -14.67 -13.44
C GLY A 134 3.61 -13.24 -12.89
N THR A 135 3.21 -12.23 -13.68
CA THR A 135 3.31 -10.82 -13.33
C THR A 135 1.95 -10.14 -13.31
N ILE A 136 1.87 -9.04 -12.57
CA ILE A 136 0.66 -8.20 -12.55
C ILE A 136 0.41 -7.61 -13.94
N GLY A 137 1.46 -7.25 -14.68
CA GLY A 137 1.33 -6.77 -16.05
C GLY A 137 0.62 -7.76 -16.98
N SER A 138 0.96 -9.05 -16.90
CA SER A 138 0.27 -10.09 -17.64
C SER A 138 -1.20 -10.24 -17.22
N LEU A 139 -1.49 -10.08 -15.92
CA LEU A 139 -2.84 -10.13 -15.38
C LEU A 139 -3.69 -8.93 -15.86
N LEU A 140 -3.11 -7.74 -15.91
CA LEU A 140 -3.76 -6.51 -16.36
C LEU A 140 -4.13 -6.52 -17.85
N GLN A 141 -3.56 -7.42 -18.65
CA GLN A 141 -3.92 -7.60 -20.06
C GLN A 141 -5.19 -8.42 -20.25
N ILE A 142 -5.65 -9.12 -19.22
CA ILE A 142 -6.84 -9.97 -19.27
C ILE A 142 -8.08 -9.10 -19.00
N PRO A 143 -9.07 -9.09 -19.91
CA PRO A 143 -10.31 -8.37 -19.67
C PRO A 143 -11.02 -8.84 -18.40
N LEU A 144 -11.59 -7.91 -17.63
CA LEU A 144 -12.32 -8.24 -16.39
C LEU A 144 -13.46 -9.24 -16.62
N ALA A 145 -14.10 -9.19 -17.79
CA ALA A 145 -15.14 -10.15 -18.17
C ALA A 145 -14.61 -11.59 -18.29
N GLU A 146 -13.38 -11.77 -18.75
CA GLU A 146 -12.72 -13.08 -18.81
C GLU A 146 -12.30 -13.56 -17.41
N LEU A 147 -11.79 -12.66 -16.57
CA LEU A 147 -11.49 -12.98 -15.17
C LEU A 147 -12.75 -13.41 -14.42
N ALA A 148 -13.90 -12.78 -14.68
CA ALA A 148 -15.18 -13.09 -14.05
C ALA A 148 -15.70 -14.51 -14.41
N GLN A 149 -15.25 -15.10 -15.51
CA GLN A 149 -15.61 -16.47 -15.87
C GLN A 149 -14.80 -17.54 -15.11
N ARG A 150 -13.64 -17.16 -14.60
CA ARG A 150 -12.66 -18.11 -14.02
C ARG A 150 -12.43 -17.93 -12.54
N PHE A 151 -12.70 -16.73 -12.02
CA PHE A 151 -12.40 -16.36 -10.64
C PHE A 151 -13.62 -15.77 -9.93
N ASP A 152 -13.57 -15.82 -8.61
CA ASP A 152 -14.64 -15.28 -7.77
C ASP A 152 -14.79 -13.76 -7.93
N LYS A 153 -15.98 -13.27 -7.64
CA LYS A 153 -16.32 -11.84 -7.69
C LYS A 153 -15.36 -10.96 -6.87
N SER A 154 -14.80 -11.49 -5.78
CA SER A 154 -13.82 -10.77 -4.95
C SER A 154 -12.54 -10.42 -5.73
N VAL A 155 -12.06 -11.34 -6.58
CA VAL A 155 -10.88 -11.12 -7.44
C VAL A 155 -11.19 -10.07 -8.50
N VAL A 156 -12.35 -10.18 -9.14
CA VAL A 156 -12.78 -9.21 -10.16
C VAL A 156 -12.94 -7.81 -9.57
N ASN A 157 -13.56 -7.71 -8.39
CA ASN A 157 -13.69 -6.43 -7.69
C ASN A 157 -12.32 -5.85 -7.32
N PHE A 158 -11.41 -6.67 -6.78
CA PHE A 158 -10.06 -6.22 -6.45
C PHE A 158 -9.32 -5.67 -7.68
N MET A 159 -9.46 -6.34 -8.83
CA MET A 159 -8.86 -5.87 -10.09
C MET A 159 -9.52 -4.59 -10.60
N ALA A 160 -10.85 -4.48 -10.50
CA ALA A 160 -11.59 -3.28 -10.86
C ALA A 160 -11.22 -2.08 -9.97
N GLU A 161 -11.03 -2.31 -8.66
CA GLU A 161 -10.50 -1.29 -7.74
C GLU A 161 -9.06 -0.88 -8.09
N MET A 162 -8.22 -1.84 -8.46
CA MET A 162 -6.84 -1.58 -8.86
C MET A 162 -6.76 -0.75 -10.14
N LEU A 163 -7.64 -1.00 -11.11
CA LEU A 163 -7.74 -0.25 -12.36
C LEU A 163 -8.42 1.13 -12.18
N GLY A 164 -9.15 1.32 -11.09
CA GLY A 164 -9.91 2.54 -10.81
C GLY A 164 -11.33 2.53 -11.39
N ASP A 165 -11.81 1.39 -11.91
CA ASP A 165 -13.17 1.24 -12.44
C ASP A 165 -14.23 1.33 -11.33
N ILE A 166 -13.87 0.93 -10.12
CA ILE A 166 -14.68 1.09 -8.91
C ILE A 166 -13.83 1.69 -7.77
N PRO A 167 -14.42 2.53 -6.90
CA PRO A 167 -13.68 3.13 -5.79
C PRO A 167 -13.40 2.10 -4.68
N THR A 168 -12.18 2.13 -4.15
CA THR A 168 -11.85 1.36 -2.94
C THR A 168 -12.42 2.05 -1.72
N LYS A 169 -13.10 1.30 -0.85
CA LYS A 169 -13.59 1.82 0.44
C LYS A 169 -12.41 2.00 1.40
N VAL A 170 -12.25 3.21 1.91
CA VAL A 170 -11.22 3.58 2.88
C VAL A 170 -11.87 4.14 4.13
N CYS A 171 -11.48 3.64 5.29
CA CYS A 171 -11.90 4.19 6.59
C CYS A 171 -10.85 5.24 7.02
N TRP A 172 -11.19 6.51 6.83
CA TRP A 172 -10.32 7.61 7.24
C TRP A 172 -10.33 7.78 8.77
N VAL A 173 -9.16 7.99 9.34
CA VAL A 173 -9.01 8.28 10.78
C VAL A 173 -9.46 9.73 11.02
N THR A 174 -10.35 9.90 11.99
CA THR A 174 -10.66 11.24 12.50
C THR A 174 -9.80 11.45 13.74
N PRO A 175 -8.85 12.39 13.75
CA PRO A 175 -8.05 12.62 14.93
C PRO A 175 -8.93 13.10 16.09
N SER A 176 -8.59 12.64 17.29
CA SER A 176 -9.15 13.22 18.50
C SER A 176 -8.66 14.66 18.59
N VAL A 177 -9.54 15.62 18.36
CA VAL A 177 -9.26 17.04 18.59
C VAL A 177 -9.19 17.23 20.10
N SER A 178 -7.99 17.24 20.65
CA SER A 178 -7.77 17.77 22.00
C SER A 178 -7.55 19.28 21.87
N PHE A 179 -8.55 20.05 22.29
CA PHE A 179 -8.42 21.48 22.50
C PHE A 179 -7.65 21.77 23.78
#